data_89115228111ad35cee8baa6ca9cc30c6
#
_entry.id   89115228111ad35cee8baa6ca9cc30c6
#
_cell.length_a   1.000
_cell.length_b   1.000
_cell.length_c   1.000
_cell.angle_alpha   90.00
_cell.angle_beta   90.00
_cell.angle_gamma   90.00
#
_symmetry.space_group_name_H-M   'P 1'
#
loop_
_entity.id
_entity.type
_entity.pdbx_description
1 polymer ?
#
loop_
_entity_poly.entity_id
_entity_poly.type
_entity_poly.pdbx_seq_one_letter_code
_entity_poly.pdbx_strand_id
1 'polypeptide(L)'
;MAYLFLALSIILEVCGTICMKLSDGFSKPLPVVGTCLTYIACFYFLSLSLKTIPLGIAYAVWAGLGLVLSNVIAVVFFKQHFDLAAGIGIALVLAGVIVLNLFSSASAH
;
A
#
# COMPACT_ATOMS: atom_id res chain seq x y z
N MET A 1 -7.85 15.18 -6.98
CA MET A 1 -6.66 14.58 -7.61
C MET A 1 -5.68 13.97 -6.60
N ALA A 2 -5.63 14.50 -5.37
CA ALA A 2 -4.71 13.96 -4.37
C ALA A 2 -4.96 12.49 -4.06
N TYR A 3 -6.22 12.10 -3.93
CA TYR A 3 -6.55 10.69 -3.68
C TYR A 3 -6.28 9.80 -4.89
N LEU A 4 -6.34 10.35 -6.10
CA LEU A 4 -5.92 9.61 -7.29
C LEU A 4 -4.42 9.33 -7.25
N PHE A 5 -3.61 10.32 -6.88
CA PHE A 5 -2.17 10.12 -6.72
C PHE A 5 -1.86 9.11 -5.63
N LEU A 6 -2.61 9.17 -4.53
CA LEU A 6 -2.46 8.20 -3.45
C LEU A 6 -2.78 6.78 -3.93
N ALA A 7 -3.87 6.62 -4.67
CA ALA A 7 -4.27 5.31 -5.21
C ALA A 7 -3.21 4.77 -6.18
N LEU A 8 -2.67 5.63 -7.04
CA LEU A 8 -1.59 5.23 -7.96
C LEU A 8 -0.35 4.79 -7.20
N SER A 9 -0.01 5.51 -6.12
CA SER A 9 1.14 5.15 -5.32
C SER A 9 0.95 3.79 -4.64
N ILE A 10 -0.26 3.49 -4.16
CA ILE A 10 -0.57 2.20 -3.54
C ILE A 10 -0.43 1.07 -4.57
N ILE A 11 -0.95 1.27 -5.77
CA ILE A 11 -0.85 0.26 -6.84
C ILE A 11 0.61 0.01 -7.20
N LEU A 12 1.39 1.07 -7.34
CA LEU A 12 2.81 0.96 -7.66
C LEU A 12 3.59 0.26 -6.54
N GLU A 13 3.26 0.57 -5.28
CA GLU A 13 3.89 -0.08 -4.15
C GLU A 13 3.63 -1.58 -4.15
N VAL A 14 2.39 -1.98 -4.41
CA VAL A 14 2.04 -3.40 -4.47
C VAL A 14 2.78 -4.09 -5.62
N CYS A 15 2.84 -3.45 -6.79
CA CYS A 15 3.60 -3.98 -7.92
C CYS A 15 5.08 -4.13 -7.57
N GLY A 16 5.65 -3.15 -6.89
CA GLY A 16 7.05 -3.21 -6.47
C GLY A 16 7.31 -4.33 -5.49
N THR A 17 6.38 -4.55 -4.56
CA THR A 17 6.48 -5.64 -3.58
C THR A 17 6.41 -7.00 -4.29
N ILE A 18 5.56 -7.14 -5.29
CA ILE A 18 5.49 -8.38 -6.10
C ILE A 18 6.81 -8.61 -6.82
N CYS A 19 7.38 -7.57 -7.44
CA CYS A 19 8.67 -7.68 -8.10
C CYS A 19 9.76 -8.07 -7.11
N MET A 20 9.72 -7.51 -5.90
CA MET A 20 10.68 -7.84 -4.85
C MET A 20 10.58 -9.32 -4.48
N LYS A 21 9.36 -9.85 -4.35
CA LYS A 21 9.17 -11.28 -4.08
C LYS A 21 9.71 -12.14 -5.23
N LEU A 22 9.46 -11.73 -6.47
CA LEU A 22 9.96 -12.46 -7.64
C LEU A 22 11.46 -12.35 -7.81
N SER A 23 12.11 -11.38 -7.18
CA SER A 23 13.56 -11.22 -7.26
C SER A 23 14.33 -12.25 -6.42
N ASP A 24 13.64 -12.99 -5.58
CA ASP A 24 14.24 -14.02 -4.74
C ASP A 24 15.44 -13.47 -3.96
N GLY A 25 15.16 -12.51 -3.08
CA GLY A 25 16.19 -11.87 -2.26
C GLY A 25 17.14 -10.97 -3.06
N PHE A 26 16.62 -10.35 -4.13
CA PHE A 26 17.38 -9.47 -5.03
C PHE A 26 18.46 -10.19 -5.83
N SER A 27 18.30 -11.50 -5.99
CA SER A 27 19.24 -12.30 -6.78
C SER A 27 18.99 -12.24 -8.29
N LYS A 28 17.76 -11.85 -8.70
CA LYS A 28 17.38 -11.79 -10.11
C LYS A 28 17.34 -10.33 -10.56
N PRO A 29 18.19 -9.91 -11.50
CA PRO A 29 18.33 -8.48 -11.83
C PRO A 29 17.09 -7.86 -12.46
N LEU A 30 16.34 -8.58 -13.28
CA LEU A 30 15.17 -8.01 -13.94
C LEU A 30 14.07 -7.61 -12.96
N PRO A 31 13.62 -8.49 -12.02
CA PRO A 31 12.67 -8.07 -10.98
C PRO A 31 13.22 -6.98 -10.06
N VAL A 32 14.53 -6.94 -9.81
CA VAL A 32 15.13 -5.86 -9.00
C VAL A 32 14.94 -4.51 -9.69
N VAL A 33 15.18 -4.44 -11.00
CA VAL A 33 14.96 -3.21 -11.77
C VAL A 33 13.49 -2.79 -11.68
N GLY A 34 12.57 -3.76 -11.84
CA GLY A 34 11.14 -3.48 -11.70
C GLY A 34 10.78 -2.92 -10.32
N THR A 35 11.34 -3.49 -9.27
CA THR A 35 11.13 -3.01 -7.90
C THR A 35 11.59 -1.56 -7.76
N CYS A 36 12.80 -1.27 -8.22
CA CYS A 36 13.35 0.09 -8.11
C CYS A 36 12.50 1.10 -8.87
N LEU A 37 12.11 0.79 -10.10
CA LEU A 37 11.31 1.70 -10.92
C LEU A 37 9.94 1.95 -10.32
N THR A 38 9.27 0.90 -9.85
CA THR A 38 7.93 1.04 -9.27
C THR A 38 7.97 1.80 -7.95
N TYR A 39 8.99 1.60 -7.12
CA TYR A 39 9.09 2.32 -5.85
C TYR A 39 9.44 3.79 -6.07
N ILE A 40 10.29 4.12 -7.02
CA ILE A 40 10.55 5.52 -7.35
C ILE A 40 9.26 6.21 -7.78
N ALA A 41 8.49 5.60 -8.68
CA ALA A 41 7.22 6.16 -9.12
C ALA A 41 6.21 6.23 -7.98
N CYS A 42 6.17 5.21 -7.13
CA CYS A 42 5.30 5.17 -5.95
C CYS A 42 5.54 6.37 -5.05
N PHE A 43 6.77 6.62 -4.68
CA PHE A 43 7.08 7.73 -3.76
C PHE A 43 6.89 9.08 -4.43
N TYR A 44 7.07 9.17 -5.73
CA TYR A 44 6.76 10.39 -6.46
C TYR A 44 5.27 10.75 -6.35
N PHE A 45 4.38 9.79 -6.64
CA PHE A 45 2.94 10.02 -6.55
C PHE A 45 2.49 10.22 -5.11
N LEU A 46 3.09 9.52 -4.16
CA LEU A 46 2.79 9.73 -2.75
C LEU A 46 3.15 11.16 -2.35
N SER A 47 4.30 11.64 -2.77
CA SER A 47 4.73 13.01 -2.52
C SER A 47 3.72 14.03 -3.05
N LEU A 48 3.19 13.80 -4.24
CA LEU A 48 2.16 14.68 -4.82
C LEU A 48 0.89 14.67 -4.00
N SER A 49 0.48 13.51 -3.48
CA SER A 49 -0.73 13.41 -2.66
C SER A 49 -0.58 14.14 -1.34
N LEU A 50 0.62 14.19 -0.79
CA LEU A 50 0.89 14.83 0.50
C LEU A 50 0.80 16.35 0.46
N LYS A 51 0.74 16.94 -0.73
CA LYS A 51 0.52 18.39 -0.85
C LYS A 51 -0.87 18.81 -0.36
N THR A 52 -1.83 17.90 -0.37
CA THR A 52 -3.22 18.19 -0.03
C THR A 52 -3.71 17.36 1.15
N ILE A 53 -3.27 16.10 1.24
CA ILE A 53 -3.74 15.15 2.25
C ILE A 53 -2.79 15.20 3.45
N PRO A 54 -3.32 15.29 4.69
CA PRO A 54 -2.45 15.26 5.89
C PRO A 54 -1.63 13.98 5.92
N LEU A 55 -0.39 14.08 6.38
CA LEU A 55 0.57 12.99 6.36
C LEU A 55 0.03 11.73 7.07
N GLY A 56 -0.54 11.89 8.26
CA GLY A 56 -1.04 10.74 9.01
C GLY A 56 -2.18 10.03 8.30
N ILE A 57 -3.08 10.78 7.68
CA ILE A 57 -4.21 10.23 6.95
C ILE A 57 -3.74 9.54 5.67
N ALA A 58 -2.85 10.18 4.91
CA ALA A 58 -2.31 9.59 3.69
C ALA A 58 -1.59 8.27 3.99
N TYR A 59 -0.78 8.27 5.04
CA TYR A 59 -0.04 7.06 5.42
C TYR A 59 -0.99 5.95 5.86
N ALA A 60 -2.03 6.28 6.64
CA ALA A 60 -2.99 5.28 7.11
C ALA A 60 -3.75 4.65 5.95
N VAL A 61 -4.23 5.46 5.00
CA VAL A 61 -4.92 4.96 3.82
C VAL A 61 -3.98 4.13 2.96
N TRP A 62 -2.76 4.62 2.74
CA TRP A 62 -1.75 3.93 1.95
C TRP A 62 -1.44 2.55 2.54
N ALA A 63 -1.21 2.51 3.85
CA ALA A 63 -0.89 1.24 4.54
C ALA A 63 -2.09 0.29 4.54
N GLY A 64 -3.29 0.81 4.82
CA GLY A 64 -4.50 -0.02 4.87
C GLY A 64 -4.86 -0.65 3.54
N LEU A 65 -4.93 0.16 2.50
CA LEU A 65 -5.25 -0.34 1.16
C LEU A 65 -4.13 -1.21 0.60
N GLY A 66 -2.88 -0.83 0.84
CA GLY A 66 -1.74 -1.65 0.43
C GLY A 66 -1.75 -3.02 1.08
N LEU A 67 -2.09 -3.07 2.38
CA LEU A 67 -2.21 -4.34 3.11
C LEU A 67 -3.28 -5.23 2.49
N VAL A 68 -4.47 -4.69 2.21
CA VAL A 68 -5.55 -5.46 1.59
C VAL A 68 -5.14 -5.98 0.22
N LEU A 69 -4.62 -5.11 -0.64
CA LEU A 69 -4.23 -5.49 -1.99
C LEU A 69 -3.12 -6.54 -1.97
N SER A 70 -2.12 -6.36 -1.09
CA SER A 70 -1.01 -7.31 -0.99
C SER A 70 -1.50 -8.69 -0.54
N ASN A 71 -2.44 -8.73 0.41
CA ASN A 71 -2.98 -10.01 0.89
C ASN A 71 -3.83 -10.69 -0.19
N VAL A 72 -4.66 -9.92 -0.91
CA VAL A 72 -5.44 -10.49 -2.00
C VAL A 72 -4.53 -11.11 -3.06
N ILE A 73 -3.49 -10.39 -3.45
CA ILE A 73 -2.55 -10.89 -4.45
C ILE A 73 -1.78 -12.10 -3.93
N ALA A 74 -1.36 -12.08 -2.67
CA ALA A 74 -0.65 -13.21 -2.08
C ALA A 74 -1.50 -14.48 -2.09
N VAL A 75 -2.79 -14.36 -1.75
CA VAL A 75 -3.70 -15.50 -1.74
C VAL A 75 -3.98 -15.99 -3.15
N VAL A 76 -4.28 -15.08 -4.08
CA VAL A 76 -4.74 -15.42 -5.43
C VAL A 76 -3.58 -15.89 -6.32
N PHE A 77 -2.48 -15.14 -6.33
CA PHE A 77 -1.39 -15.40 -7.27
C PHE A 77 -0.26 -16.25 -6.70
N PHE A 78 0.02 -16.10 -5.40
CA PHE A 78 1.09 -16.86 -4.76
C PHE A 78 0.57 -18.01 -3.90
N LYS A 79 -0.75 -18.19 -3.85
CA LYS A 79 -1.41 -19.29 -3.15
C LYS A 79 -1.01 -19.37 -1.68
N GLN A 80 -0.79 -18.23 -1.05
CA GLN A 80 -0.49 -18.18 0.37
C GLN A 80 -1.75 -18.42 1.19
N HIS A 81 -1.56 -18.97 2.37
CA HIS A 81 -2.68 -19.27 3.26
C HIS A 81 -3.22 -17.99 3.90
N PHE A 82 -4.56 -17.86 3.91
CA PHE A 82 -5.24 -16.75 4.55
C PHE A 82 -6.06 -17.30 5.72
N ASP A 83 -5.66 -16.97 6.94
CA ASP A 83 -6.32 -17.50 8.12
C ASP A 83 -7.19 -16.44 8.81
N LEU A 84 -7.87 -16.85 9.90
CA LEU A 84 -8.74 -15.96 10.65
C LEU A 84 -7.97 -14.79 11.26
N ALA A 85 -6.75 -15.04 11.74
CA ALA A 85 -5.93 -13.98 12.34
C ALA A 85 -5.62 -12.89 11.31
N ALA A 86 -5.32 -13.26 10.06
CA ALA A 86 -5.07 -12.29 9.00
C ALA A 86 -6.32 -11.46 8.73
N GLY A 87 -7.49 -12.10 8.69
CA GLY A 87 -8.75 -11.38 8.48
C GLY A 87 -9.04 -10.39 9.60
N ILE A 88 -8.84 -10.80 10.84
CA ILE A 88 -9.06 -9.93 12.00
C ILE A 88 -8.09 -8.76 11.98
N GLY A 89 -6.81 -9.01 11.69
CA GLY A 89 -5.80 -7.95 11.63
C GLY A 89 -6.11 -6.92 10.56
N ILE A 90 -6.48 -7.36 9.38
CA ILE A 90 -6.86 -6.46 8.28
C ILE A 90 -8.10 -5.64 8.67
N ALA A 91 -9.09 -6.28 9.27
CA ALA A 91 -10.30 -5.57 9.71
C ALA A 91 -9.98 -4.48 10.73
N LEU A 92 -9.07 -4.75 11.66
CA LEU A 92 -8.66 -3.75 12.65
C LEU A 92 -7.93 -2.57 12.01
N VAL A 93 -7.07 -2.83 11.04
CA VAL A 93 -6.37 -1.76 10.32
C VAL A 93 -7.37 -0.89 9.57
N LEU A 94 -8.30 -1.51 8.85
CA LEU A 94 -9.32 -0.79 8.09
C LEU A 94 -10.23 0.02 9.00
N ALA A 95 -10.62 -0.55 10.15
CA ALA A 95 -11.41 0.17 11.14
C ALA A 95 -10.65 1.40 11.64
N GLY A 96 -9.35 1.27 11.89
CA GLY A 96 -8.50 2.39 12.30
C GLY A 96 -8.44 3.48 11.26
N VAL A 97 -8.32 3.12 9.97
CA VAL A 97 -8.31 4.08 8.86
C VAL A 97 -9.64 4.84 8.81
N ILE A 98 -10.76 4.14 8.96
CA ILE A 98 -12.09 4.77 8.94
C ILE A 98 -12.23 5.74 10.10
N VAL A 99 -11.80 5.36 11.29
CA VAL A 99 -11.85 6.24 12.47
C VAL A 99 -11.03 7.50 12.23
N LEU A 100 -9.83 7.37 11.67
CA LEU A 100 -8.98 8.52 11.38
C LEU A 100 -9.63 9.46 10.37
N ASN A 101 -10.29 8.93 9.35
CA ASN A 101 -10.88 9.76 8.31
C ASN A 101 -12.17 10.44 8.75
N LEU A 102 -12.96 9.80 9.61
CA LEU A 102 -14.28 10.31 9.98
C LEU A 102 -14.30 11.08 11.29
N PHE A 103 -13.46 10.71 12.24
CA PHE A 103 -13.60 11.21 13.62
C PHE A 103 -12.39 11.99 14.13
N SER A 104 -11.23 11.83 13.52
CA SER A 104 -10.02 12.49 14.00
C SER A 104 -9.94 13.92 13.50
N SER A 105 -9.48 14.83 14.35
CA SER A 105 -9.17 16.19 13.93
C SER A 105 -8.01 16.24 12.93
N ALA A 106 -7.19 15.21 12.88
CA ALA A 106 -6.09 15.12 11.91
C ALA A 106 -6.61 15.02 10.47
N SER A 107 -7.81 14.45 10.27
CA SER A 107 -8.40 14.35 8.94
C SER A 107 -9.03 15.67 8.49
N ALA A 108 -9.23 16.58 9.38
CA ALA A 108 -9.99 17.77 9.08
C ALA A 108 -9.15 18.80 8.31
N HIS A 109 -8.02 18.54 8.08
CA HIS A 109 -7.21 19.47 7.31
C HIS A 109 -5.78 19.62 7.67
#